data_505a67ed5442c3c7cfa714b501bc7141
#
_entry.id   505a67ed5442c3c7cfa714b501bc7141
#
_cell.length_a   1.000
_cell.length_b   1.000
_cell.length_c   1.000
_cell.angle_alpha   90.00
_cell.angle_beta   90.00
_cell.angle_gamma   90.00
#
_symmetry.space_group_name_H-M   'P 1'
#
loop_
_entity.id
_entity.type
_entity.pdbx_description
1 polymer ?
#
loop_
_entity_poly.entity_id
_entity_poly.type
_entity_poly.pdbx_seq_one_letter_code
_entity_poly.pdbx_strand_id
1 'polypeptide(L)'
;MMTANAPEQLEWSGKNGAEERFFCMTAEPGASFEEELHSLMARYRNLGGGEEDEFLLRFHVSDPVRQSAALRRMIGERNSYVSMVGQPPANGARVALEAWHIGGMLGKRRRAEPGGTVVEALRAHYRLFLAGKREFSAPDSCGQMREEFRWLDRIAALQGGAVADLIHRTWIYCRDIDNNYRGLVEGRNGCFDRYGLTAESHFIASTGIEGCTELPGRLLHMDSLGIA
;
A
#
# COMPACT_ATOMS: atom_id res chain seq x y z
N MET A 1 -8.47 24.89 23.22
CA MET A 1 -8.71 23.44 23.31
C MET A 1 -7.54 22.78 22.58
N MET A 2 -6.56 22.25 23.29
CA MET A 2 -5.44 21.51 22.66
C MET A 2 -6.02 20.17 22.19
N THR A 3 -6.14 19.97 20.90
CA THR A 3 -6.36 18.63 20.33
C THR A 3 -5.13 17.81 20.65
N ALA A 4 -5.28 16.79 21.46
CA ALA A 4 -4.20 15.81 21.65
C ALA A 4 -3.88 15.23 20.27
N ASN A 5 -2.70 15.51 19.75
CA ASN A 5 -2.24 14.87 18.51
C ASN A 5 -2.22 13.37 18.74
N ALA A 6 -2.81 12.61 17.82
CA ALA A 6 -2.67 11.16 17.82
C ALA A 6 -1.17 10.79 17.77
N PRO A 7 -0.76 9.71 18.45
CA PRO A 7 0.65 9.32 18.43
C PRO A 7 1.09 9.04 16.98
N GLU A 8 2.26 9.55 16.61
CA GLU A 8 2.85 9.33 15.28
C GLU A 8 3.37 7.90 15.11
N GLN A 9 3.50 7.16 16.19
CA GLN A 9 3.98 5.77 16.23
C GLN A 9 3.11 4.94 17.15
N LEU A 10 2.73 3.76 16.69
CA LEU A 10 2.07 2.72 17.48
C LEU A 10 2.94 1.48 17.47
N GLU A 11 3.13 0.88 18.64
CA GLU A 11 3.85 -0.40 18.79
C GLU A 11 2.88 -1.49 19.22
N TRP A 12 3.07 -2.67 18.66
CA TRP A 12 2.33 -3.86 19.04
C TRP A 12 3.30 -5.03 19.21
N SER A 13 3.20 -5.75 20.33
CA SER A 13 3.99 -6.94 20.62
C SER A 13 3.05 -8.15 20.72
N GLY A 14 3.24 -9.10 19.82
CA GLY A 14 2.49 -10.36 19.83
C GLY A 14 3.01 -11.35 20.87
N LYS A 15 2.17 -12.30 21.24
CA LYS A 15 2.51 -13.37 22.23
C LYS A 15 3.77 -14.19 21.84
N ASN A 16 4.16 -14.19 20.58
CA ASN A 16 5.32 -14.92 20.06
C ASN A 16 6.58 -14.04 19.87
N GLY A 17 6.66 -12.89 20.53
CA GLY A 17 7.77 -11.95 20.39
C GLY A 17 7.81 -11.24 19.03
N ALA A 18 6.70 -11.25 18.29
CA ALA A 18 6.57 -10.44 17.09
C ALA A 18 6.37 -8.99 17.52
N GLU A 19 7.28 -8.12 17.15
CA GLU A 19 7.15 -6.69 17.34
C GLU A 19 6.76 -6.05 16.01
N GLU A 20 5.69 -5.28 16.03
CA GLU A 20 5.25 -4.51 14.87
C GLU A 20 5.14 -3.05 15.26
N ARG A 21 5.68 -2.18 14.43
CA ARG A 21 5.61 -0.73 14.62
C ARG A 21 4.93 -0.10 13.43
N PHE A 22 3.94 0.72 13.70
CA PHE A 22 3.20 1.47 12.69
C PHE A 22 3.48 2.96 12.89
N PHE A 23 3.85 3.63 11.81
CA PHE A 23 4.04 5.08 11.77
C PHE A 23 2.92 5.68 10.92
N CYS A 24 2.27 6.71 11.43
CA CYS A 24 1.28 7.50 10.72
C CYS A 24 1.63 8.97 10.93
N MET A 25 2.28 9.57 9.96
CA MET A 25 2.93 10.86 10.09
C MET A 25 2.51 11.80 8.97
N THR A 26 2.20 13.04 9.31
CA THR A 26 1.94 14.09 8.34
C THR A 26 3.04 15.15 8.42
N ALA A 27 3.50 15.64 7.27
CA ALA A 27 4.42 16.77 7.26
C ALA A 27 3.75 18.05 7.78
N GLU A 28 4.56 18.94 8.34
CA GLU A 28 4.13 20.32 8.54
C GLU A 28 4.22 21.07 7.20
N PRO A 29 3.22 21.93 6.88
CA PRO A 29 3.28 22.73 5.66
C PRO A 29 4.54 23.57 5.58
N GLY A 30 5.28 23.44 4.49
CA GLY A 30 6.56 24.12 4.22
C GLY A 30 6.54 24.89 2.91
N ALA A 31 7.68 25.41 2.50
CA ALA A 31 7.81 26.19 1.27
C ALA A 31 7.74 25.30 0.02
N SER A 32 8.21 24.04 0.12
CA SER A 32 8.22 23.10 -1.01
C SER A 32 7.92 21.67 -0.56
N PHE A 33 7.56 20.82 -1.52
CA PHE A 33 7.41 19.39 -1.30
C PHE A 33 8.70 18.73 -0.79
N GLU A 34 9.83 19.11 -1.36
CA GLU A 34 11.14 18.57 -0.99
C GLU A 34 11.52 18.90 0.46
N GLU A 35 11.21 20.11 0.94
CA GLU A 35 11.44 20.49 2.34
C GLU A 35 10.53 19.70 3.29
N GLU A 36 9.25 19.61 2.96
CA GLU A 36 8.27 18.83 3.73
C GLU A 36 8.67 17.35 3.82
N LEU A 37 9.04 16.75 2.68
CA LEU A 37 9.46 15.35 2.61
C LEU A 37 10.76 15.14 3.38
N HIS A 38 11.73 16.05 3.27
CA HIS A 38 12.99 15.97 4.02
C HIS A 38 12.76 15.99 5.54
N SER A 39 11.94 16.94 6.00
CA SER A 39 11.58 17.08 7.42
C SER A 39 10.82 15.84 7.93
N LEU A 40 9.84 15.36 7.16
CA LEU A 40 9.07 14.17 7.47
C LEU A 40 9.97 12.93 7.61
N MET A 41 10.88 12.71 6.66
CA MET A 41 11.81 11.58 6.69
C MET A 41 12.87 11.70 7.78
N ALA A 42 13.25 12.92 8.19
CA ALA A 42 14.12 13.13 9.35
C ALA A 42 13.40 12.75 10.65
N ARG A 43 12.14 13.18 10.83
CA ARG A 43 11.31 12.79 11.99
C ARG A 43 11.09 11.28 12.04
N TYR A 44 10.77 10.66 10.90
CA TYR A 44 10.60 9.21 10.78
C TYR A 44 11.85 8.46 11.26
N ARG A 45 13.04 8.86 10.82
CA ARG A 45 14.31 8.27 11.28
C ARG A 45 14.55 8.48 12.75
N ASN A 46 14.25 9.66 13.30
CA ASN A 46 14.40 9.97 14.72
C ASN A 46 13.48 9.13 15.63
N LEU A 47 12.33 8.68 15.11
CA LEU A 47 11.42 7.75 15.77
C LEU A 47 11.82 6.28 15.59
N GLY A 48 13.01 6.01 15.05
CA GLY A 48 13.49 4.64 14.80
C GLY A 48 13.04 4.02 13.48
N GLY A 49 12.56 4.84 12.55
CA GLY A 49 12.33 4.41 11.17
C GLY A 49 13.64 4.07 10.47
N GLY A 50 13.77 2.88 9.93
CA GLY A 50 14.98 2.40 9.26
C GLY A 50 14.69 1.21 8.36
N GLU A 51 15.59 0.90 7.43
CA GLU A 51 15.34 -0.07 6.35
C GLU A 51 15.32 -1.53 6.83
N GLU A 52 15.92 -1.84 7.96
CA GLU A 52 16.10 -3.22 8.43
C GLU A 52 14.76 -3.92 8.60
N ASP A 53 13.87 -3.35 9.43
CA ASP A 53 12.56 -3.90 9.74
C ASP A 53 11.43 -3.33 8.88
N GLU A 54 11.73 -2.38 8.02
CA GLU A 54 10.75 -1.67 7.18
C GLU A 54 10.13 -2.64 6.15
N PHE A 55 8.82 -2.86 6.24
CA PHE A 55 8.07 -3.72 5.32
C PHE A 55 7.27 -2.91 4.31
N LEU A 56 6.61 -1.85 4.76
CA LEU A 56 5.81 -0.94 3.93
C LEU A 56 6.23 0.51 4.17
N LEU A 57 6.35 1.27 3.10
CA LEU A 57 6.22 2.73 3.08
C LEU A 57 5.10 3.12 2.13
N ARG A 58 4.08 3.81 2.61
CA ARG A 58 3.04 4.41 1.78
C ARG A 58 3.06 5.91 1.94
N PHE A 59 3.29 6.60 0.84
CA PHE A 59 3.28 8.06 0.79
C PHE A 59 1.97 8.55 0.21
N HIS A 60 1.28 9.42 0.94
CA HIS A 60 0.15 10.19 0.46
C HIS A 60 0.67 11.56 0.02
N VAL A 61 0.48 11.90 -1.24
CA VAL A 61 1.05 13.11 -1.84
C VAL A 61 -0.01 13.97 -2.51
N SER A 62 0.21 15.28 -2.57
CA SER A 62 -0.77 16.22 -3.14
C SER A 62 -0.76 16.23 -4.68
N ASP A 63 0.37 15.97 -5.32
CA ASP A 63 0.55 15.94 -6.78
C ASP A 63 1.51 14.81 -7.18
N PRO A 64 1.00 13.59 -7.37
CA PRO A 64 1.86 12.45 -7.68
C PRO A 64 2.60 12.60 -9.01
N VAL A 65 2.05 13.33 -9.98
CA VAL A 65 2.69 13.56 -11.29
C VAL A 65 3.98 14.35 -11.15
N ARG A 66 3.96 15.44 -10.38
CA ARG A 66 5.11 16.31 -10.19
C ARG A 66 6.06 15.83 -9.08
N GLN A 67 5.52 15.15 -8.07
CA GLN A 67 6.27 14.82 -6.84
C GLN A 67 6.93 13.44 -6.88
N SER A 68 6.51 12.53 -7.75
CA SER A 68 7.01 11.16 -7.79
C SER A 68 8.53 11.06 -8.00
N ALA A 69 9.08 11.87 -8.89
CA ALA A 69 10.52 11.83 -9.18
C ALA A 69 11.37 12.33 -7.98
N ALA A 70 10.92 13.37 -7.30
CA ALA A 70 11.60 13.90 -6.10
C ALA A 70 11.51 12.89 -4.95
N LEU A 71 10.33 12.29 -4.73
CA LEU A 71 10.14 11.25 -3.73
C LEU A 71 11.09 10.06 -3.97
N ARG A 72 11.10 9.50 -5.18
CA ARG A 72 11.98 8.35 -5.52
C ARG A 72 13.46 8.68 -5.33
N ARG A 73 13.91 9.87 -5.69
CA ARG A 73 15.31 10.29 -5.46
C ARG A 73 15.65 10.33 -3.96
N MET A 74 14.73 10.85 -3.14
CA MET A 74 14.99 11.02 -1.69
C MET A 74 15.00 9.71 -0.94
N ILE A 75 14.05 8.79 -1.25
CA ILE A 75 13.98 7.51 -0.56
C ILE A 75 15.00 6.49 -1.08
N GLY A 76 15.48 6.66 -2.33
CA GLY A 76 16.41 5.73 -2.97
C GLY A 76 15.79 4.37 -3.28
N GLU A 77 16.63 3.39 -3.60
CA GLU A 77 16.21 2.00 -3.73
C GLU A 77 16.03 1.37 -2.36
N ARG A 78 14.91 0.67 -2.18
CA ARG A 78 14.58 -0.02 -0.92
C ARG A 78 14.09 -1.44 -1.18
N ASN A 79 14.37 -2.32 -0.22
CA ASN A 79 13.82 -3.67 -0.21
C ASN A 79 12.39 -3.73 0.37
N SER A 80 11.85 -2.59 0.80
CA SER A 80 10.50 -2.44 1.32
C SER A 80 9.49 -2.28 0.20
N TYR A 81 8.22 -2.56 0.48
CA TYR A 81 7.14 -2.21 -0.43
C TYR A 81 6.88 -0.71 -0.37
N VAL A 82 7.10 -0.03 -1.48
CA VAL A 82 6.84 1.41 -1.58
C VAL A 82 5.61 1.65 -2.43
N SER A 83 4.61 2.30 -1.82
CA SER A 83 3.39 2.77 -2.46
C SER A 83 3.34 4.29 -2.45
N MET A 84 2.83 4.91 -3.51
CA MET A 84 2.59 6.35 -3.58
C MET A 84 1.18 6.60 -4.10
N VAL A 85 0.43 7.36 -3.35
CA VAL A 85 -0.98 7.67 -3.62
C VAL A 85 -1.16 9.18 -3.67
N GLY A 86 -1.79 9.65 -4.72
CA GLY A 86 -2.23 11.04 -4.84
C GLY A 86 -3.49 11.26 -3.99
N GLN A 87 -3.27 11.63 -2.75
CA GLN A 87 -4.29 11.96 -1.75
C GLN A 87 -3.67 12.99 -0.79
N PRO A 88 -4.00 14.28 -0.94
CA PRO A 88 -3.37 15.32 -0.15
C PRO A 88 -3.72 15.22 1.34
N PRO A 89 -2.76 15.45 2.25
CA PRO A 89 -3.03 15.57 3.67
C PRO A 89 -4.02 16.70 4.00
N ALA A 90 -4.87 16.49 5.00
CA ALA A 90 -5.92 17.44 5.36
C ALA A 90 -5.43 18.75 6.01
N ASN A 91 -4.19 18.76 6.54
CA ASN A 91 -3.57 19.94 7.16
C ASN A 91 -2.97 20.95 6.16
N GLY A 92 -3.08 20.68 4.86
CA GLY A 92 -2.51 21.50 3.79
C GLY A 92 -1.06 21.20 3.45
N ALA A 93 -0.42 20.25 4.10
CA ALA A 93 0.88 19.73 3.70
C ALA A 93 0.78 18.95 2.37
N ARG A 94 1.92 18.73 1.74
CA ARG A 94 1.98 18.04 0.45
C ARG A 94 2.30 16.56 0.56
N VAL A 95 2.66 16.08 1.76
CA VAL A 95 3.03 14.68 1.99
C VAL A 95 2.68 14.19 3.38
N ALA A 96 2.20 12.93 3.44
CA ALA A 96 2.10 12.13 4.65
C ALA A 96 2.71 10.75 4.41
N LEU A 97 3.08 10.06 5.47
CA LEU A 97 3.71 8.74 5.47
C LEU A 97 2.94 7.80 6.39
N GLU A 98 2.59 6.63 5.85
CA GLU A 98 2.30 5.42 6.62
C GLU A 98 3.48 4.47 6.45
N ALA A 99 4.03 3.97 7.56
CA ALA A 99 5.05 2.95 7.50
C ALA A 99 4.72 1.79 8.43
N TRP A 100 5.08 0.58 8.02
CA TRP A 100 4.92 -0.63 8.79
C TRP A 100 6.25 -1.35 8.89
N HIS A 101 6.70 -1.57 10.12
CA HIS A 101 7.90 -2.30 10.48
C HIS A 101 7.54 -3.63 11.12
N ILE A 102 8.27 -4.67 10.79
CA ILE A 102 8.10 -6.01 11.31
C ILE A 102 9.42 -6.48 11.91
N GLY A 103 9.52 -6.39 13.23
CA GLY A 103 10.70 -6.88 13.96
C GLY A 103 10.80 -8.41 13.93
N GLY A 104 12.02 -8.94 14.04
CA GLY A 104 12.28 -10.38 14.08
C GLY A 104 11.93 -11.12 12.80
N MET A 105 12.01 -10.47 11.63
CA MET A 105 11.97 -11.15 10.33
C MET A 105 13.20 -12.03 10.16
N LEU A 106 13.00 -13.25 9.65
CA LEU A 106 14.11 -14.14 9.24
C LEU A 106 14.72 -13.70 7.90
N GLY A 107 14.02 -12.87 7.15
CA GLY A 107 14.46 -12.29 5.91
C GLY A 107 13.37 -11.46 5.24
N LYS A 108 13.81 -10.58 4.37
CA LYS A 108 12.95 -9.73 3.53
C LYS A 108 13.40 -9.86 2.08
N ARG A 109 12.45 -10.00 1.18
CA ARG A 109 12.73 -10.16 -0.24
C ARG A 109 11.78 -9.31 -1.08
N ARG A 110 12.35 -8.47 -1.92
CA ARG A 110 11.62 -7.75 -2.96
C ARG A 110 11.81 -8.43 -4.30
N ARG A 111 10.72 -8.62 -5.03
CA ARG A 111 10.72 -9.16 -6.39
C ARG A 111 9.96 -8.23 -7.33
N ALA A 112 10.56 -7.93 -8.47
CA ALA A 112 9.84 -7.38 -9.61
C ALA A 112 9.13 -8.55 -10.31
N GLU A 113 7.82 -8.46 -10.43
CA GLU A 113 6.99 -9.40 -11.18
C GLU A 113 6.47 -8.73 -12.44
N PRO A 114 6.23 -9.45 -13.55
CA PRO A 114 5.68 -8.85 -14.73
C PRO A 114 4.41 -8.04 -14.43
N GLY A 115 4.47 -6.73 -14.64
CA GLY A 115 3.38 -5.79 -14.38
C GLY A 115 3.23 -5.33 -12.93
N GLY A 116 4.15 -5.68 -12.00
CA GLY A 116 4.00 -5.26 -10.60
C GLY A 116 5.20 -5.56 -9.70
N THR A 117 4.98 -5.43 -8.40
CA THR A 117 6.01 -5.66 -7.36
C THR A 117 5.41 -6.50 -6.23
N VAL A 118 6.21 -7.42 -5.71
CA VAL A 118 5.92 -8.19 -4.50
C VAL A 118 7.06 -8.02 -3.51
N VAL A 119 6.72 -7.79 -2.25
CA VAL A 119 7.68 -7.79 -1.13
C VAL A 119 7.22 -8.79 -0.10
N GLU A 120 8.11 -9.68 0.28
CA GLU A 120 7.88 -10.76 1.25
C GLU A 120 8.67 -10.48 2.54
N ALA A 121 8.03 -10.71 3.68
CA ALA A 121 8.64 -10.79 4.99
C ALA A 121 8.53 -12.22 5.51
N LEU A 122 9.67 -12.88 5.70
CA LEU A 122 9.72 -14.27 6.16
C LEU A 122 9.67 -14.32 7.69
N ARG A 123 8.78 -15.15 8.20
CA ARG A 123 8.65 -15.48 9.62
C ARG A 123 8.88 -16.97 9.83
N ALA A 124 9.00 -17.39 11.07
CA ALA A 124 9.31 -18.80 11.39
C ALA A 124 8.29 -19.81 10.84
N HIS A 125 7.00 -19.42 10.78
CA HIS A 125 5.89 -20.33 10.42
C HIS A 125 5.02 -19.83 9.28
N TYR A 126 5.24 -18.62 8.76
CA TYR A 126 4.46 -18.01 7.69
C TYR A 126 5.25 -16.93 6.97
N ARG A 127 4.76 -16.51 5.83
CA ARG A 127 5.25 -15.32 5.10
C ARG A 127 4.14 -14.30 5.00
N LEU A 128 4.46 -13.07 5.32
CA LEU A 128 3.65 -11.93 4.91
C LEU A 128 4.14 -11.47 3.53
N PHE A 129 3.23 -11.07 2.68
CA PHE A 129 3.61 -10.43 1.43
C PHE A 129 2.70 -9.25 1.10
N LEU A 130 3.31 -8.20 0.56
CA LEU A 130 2.63 -7.07 -0.05
C LEU A 130 2.79 -7.16 -1.56
N ALA A 131 1.72 -6.94 -2.28
CA ALA A 131 1.69 -7.05 -3.73
C ALA A 131 0.87 -5.91 -4.35
N GLY A 132 1.32 -5.37 -5.47
CA GLY A 132 0.59 -4.36 -6.23
C GLY A 132 0.97 -4.34 -7.69
N LYS A 133 -0.05 -4.35 -8.55
CA LYS A 133 0.08 -4.23 -9.99
C LYS A 133 0.34 -2.77 -10.37
N ARG A 134 1.14 -2.54 -11.41
CA ARG A 134 1.52 -1.19 -11.84
C ARG A 134 1.15 -0.88 -13.27
N GLU A 135 0.91 -1.87 -14.11
CA GLU A 135 0.64 -1.72 -15.53
C GLU A 135 -0.76 -2.24 -15.88
N PHE A 136 -1.51 -1.45 -16.63
CA PHE A 136 -2.87 -1.76 -17.06
C PHE A 136 -3.03 -1.53 -18.54
N SER A 137 -3.83 -2.38 -19.19
CA SER A 137 -4.22 -2.25 -20.59
C SER A 137 -5.68 -1.84 -20.75
N ALA A 138 -6.53 -2.16 -19.80
CA ALA A 138 -7.95 -1.82 -19.83
C ALA A 138 -8.15 -0.30 -19.68
N PRO A 139 -9.05 0.31 -20.49
CA PRO A 139 -9.28 1.75 -20.48
C PRO A 139 -10.25 2.19 -19.36
N ASP A 140 -10.97 1.28 -18.74
CA ASP A 140 -11.99 1.57 -17.73
C ASP A 140 -11.72 0.90 -16.39
N SER A 141 -12.34 1.41 -15.33
CA SER A 141 -12.11 0.94 -13.97
C SER A 141 -12.54 -0.52 -13.73
N CYS A 142 -13.58 -0.99 -14.41
CA CYS A 142 -14.02 -2.38 -14.30
C CYS A 142 -12.97 -3.34 -14.90
N GLY A 143 -12.46 -3.01 -16.08
CA GLY A 143 -11.39 -3.76 -16.73
C GLY A 143 -10.10 -3.75 -15.93
N GLN A 144 -9.68 -2.58 -15.42
CA GLN A 144 -8.49 -2.44 -14.59
C GLN A 144 -8.61 -3.26 -13.29
N MET A 145 -9.76 -3.26 -12.63
CA MET A 145 -9.98 -4.07 -11.43
C MET A 145 -9.89 -5.57 -11.73
N ARG A 146 -10.44 -6.03 -12.86
CA ARG A 146 -10.30 -7.42 -13.30
C ARG A 146 -8.84 -7.78 -13.62
N GLU A 147 -8.06 -6.86 -14.18
CA GLU A 147 -6.63 -7.05 -14.40
C GLU A 147 -5.84 -7.13 -13.09
N GLU A 148 -6.19 -6.30 -12.07
CA GLU A 148 -5.61 -6.38 -10.73
C GLU A 148 -5.81 -7.78 -10.13
N PHE A 149 -7.05 -8.26 -10.09
CA PHE A 149 -7.32 -9.57 -9.49
C PHE A 149 -6.74 -10.74 -10.28
N ARG A 150 -6.70 -10.68 -11.61
CA ARG A 150 -6.01 -11.69 -12.43
C ARG A 150 -4.51 -11.73 -12.16
N TRP A 151 -3.89 -10.57 -11.98
CA TRP A 151 -2.49 -10.48 -11.62
C TRP A 151 -2.26 -11.00 -10.20
N LEU A 152 -3.12 -10.63 -9.24
CA LEU A 152 -3.05 -11.07 -7.86
C LEU A 152 -3.26 -12.60 -7.73
N ASP A 153 -4.12 -13.18 -8.54
CA ASP A 153 -4.34 -14.63 -8.62
C ASP A 153 -3.05 -15.36 -9.02
N ARG A 154 -2.34 -14.85 -10.03
CA ARG A 154 -1.02 -15.36 -10.39
C ARG A 154 -0.02 -15.23 -9.24
N ILE A 155 -0.02 -14.12 -8.52
CA ILE A 155 0.88 -13.94 -7.37
C ILE A 155 0.52 -14.91 -6.25
N ALA A 156 -0.76 -15.10 -5.92
CA ALA A 156 -1.21 -16.06 -4.93
C ALA A 156 -0.77 -17.50 -5.29
N ALA A 157 -0.90 -17.89 -6.57
CA ALA A 157 -0.43 -19.18 -7.05
C ALA A 157 1.10 -19.35 -6.89
N LEU A 158 1.90 -18.30 -7.15
CA LEU A 158 3.34 -18.30 -6.90
C LEU A 158 3.69 -18.39 -5.40
N GLN A 159 2.78 -17.98 -4.51
CA GLN A 159 2.90 -18.14 -3.06
C GLN A 159 2.39 -19.49 -2.54
N GLY A 160 1.82 -20.31 -3.40
CA GLY A 160 1.40 -21.68 -3.10
C GLY A 160 -0.08 -21.83 -2.71
N GLY A 161 -0.94 -20.85 -3.02
CA GLY A 161 -2.37 -20.92 -2.72
C GLY A 161 -3.23 -20.10 -3.67
N ALA A 162 -4.49 -19.89 -3.31
CA ALA A 162 -5.43 -19.09 -4.08
C ALA A 162 -5.66 -17.71 -3.43
N VAL A 163 -6.25 -16.78 -4.18
CA VAL A 163 -6.61 -15.44 -3.68
C VAL A 163 -7.49 -15.55 -2.43
N ALA A 164 -8.49 -16.44 -2.44
CA ALA A 164 -9.40 -16.61 -1.32
C ALA A 164 -8.69 -17.06 -0.03
N ASP A 165 -7.64 -17.88 -0.15
CA ASP A 165 -6.93 -18.44 1.01
C ASP A 165 -5.85 -17.50 1.54
N LEU A 166 -5.17 -16.78 0.65
CA LEU A 166 -3.95 -16.06 1.00
C LEU A 166 -4.14 -14.56 1.17
N ILE A 167 -5.09 -13.92 0.48
CA ILE A 167 -5.25 -12.46 0.50
C ILE A 167 -6.23 -12.07 1.62
N HIS A 168 -5.75 -11.29 2.56
CA HIS A 168 -6.51 -10.87 3.73
C HIS A 168 -6.96 -9.41 3.69
N ARG A 169 -6.21 -8.55 2.98
CA ARG A 169 -6.48 -7.13 2.93
C ARG A 169 -6.17 -6.53 1.57
N THR A 170 -7.03 -5.63 1.09
CA THR A 170 -6.75 -4.74 -0.04
C THR A 170 -7.04 -3.28 0.31
N TRP A 171 -6.18 -2.39 -0.16
CA TRP A 171 -6.38 -0.94 -0.16
C TRP A 171 -6.50 -0.50 -1.61
N ILE A 172 -7.67 0.00 -1.98
CA ILE A 172 -7.99 0.38 -3.35
C ILE A 172 -8.17 1.88 -3.41
N TYR A 173 -7.36 2.52 -4.23
CA TYR A 173 -7.44 3.95 -4.51
C TYR A 173 -8.02 4.11 -5.91
N CYS A 174 -9.09 4.90 -6.00
CA CYS A 174 -9.86 5.11 -7.22
C CYS A 174 -9.75 6.57 -7.65
N ARG A 175 -9.18 6.82 -8.83
CA ARG A 175 -9.13 8.15 -9.43
C ARG A 175 -10.53 8.56 -9.83
N ASP A 176 -10.94 9.80 -9.53
CA ASP A 176 -12.26 10.32 -9.88
C ASP A 176 -13.36 9.31 -9.48
N ILE A 177 -13.44 9.11 -8.17
CA ILE A 177 -14.23 8.03 -7.56
C ILE A 177 -15.70 8.11 -7.96
N ASP A 178 -16.25 9.32 -8.12
CA ASP A 178 -17.65 9.52 -8.52
C ASP A 178 -17.97 8.89 -9.88
N ASN A 179 -17.03 8.92 -10.80
CA ASN A 179 -17.18 8.34 -12.14
C ASN A 179 -16.69 6.88 -12.24
N ASN A 180 -15.73 6.46 -11.44
CA ASN A 180 -15.05 5.18 -11.59
C ASN A 180 -15.43 4.12 -10.54
N TYR A 181 -16.09 4.50 -9.44
CA TYR A 181 -16.41 3.58 -8.33
C TYR A 181 -17.33 2.44 -8.74
N ARG A 182 -18.34 2.72 -9.58
CA ARG A 182 -19.25 1.69 -10.09
C ARG A 182 -18.49 0.59 -10.82
N GLY A 183 -17.60 0.95 -11.74
CA GLY A 183 -16.79 -0.02 -12.48
C GLY A 183 -15.84 -0.81 -11.59
N LEU A 184 -15.22 -0.13 -10.60
CA LEU A 184 -14.42 -0.78 -9.56
C LEU A 184 -15.22 -1.88 -8.86
N VAL A 185 -16.42 -1.57 -8.36
CA VAL A 185 -17.28 -2.51 -7.63
C VAL A 185 -17.74 -3.67 -8.52
N GLU A 186 -18.17 -3.39 -9.75
CA GLU A 186 -18.57 -4.43 -10.72
C GLU A 186 -17.40 -5.38 -11.04
N GLY A 187 -16.21 -4.83 -11.29
CA GLY A 187 -15.00 -5.62 -11.55
C GLY A 187 -14.60 -6.50 -10.37
N ARG A 188 -14.59 -5.92 -9.15
CA ARG A 188 -14.28 -6.64 -7.91
C ARG A 188 -15.27 -7.75 -7.62
N ASN A 189 -16.57 -7.44 -7.65
CA ASN A 189 -17.61 -8.43 -7.31
C ASN A 189 -17.56 -9.62 -8.27
N GLY A 190 -17.40 -9.40 -9.58
CA GLY A 190 -17.25 -10.50 -10.53
C GLY A 190 -15.98 -11.34 -10.31
N CYS A 191 -14.93 -10.79 -9.69
CA CYS A 191 -13.77 -11.56 -9.25
C CYS A 191 -14.07 -12.34 -7.95
N PHE A 192 -14.73 -11.72 -6.98
CA PHE A 192 -15.12 -12.35 -5.72
C PHE A 192 -16.02 -13.56 -5.97
N ASP A 193 -17.04 -13.43 -6.81
CA ASP A 193 -17.91 -14.55 -7.21
C ASP A 193 -17.09 -15.71 -7.79
N ARG A 194 -16.12 -15.41 -8.67
CA ARG A 194 -15.24 -16.44 -9.27
C ARG A 194 -14.36 -17.14 -8.24
N TYR A 195 -13.91 -16.44 -7.20
CA TYR A 195 -13.05 -17.00 -6.15
C TYR A 195 -13.85 -17.62 -5.00
N GLY A 196 -15.18 -17.63 -5.09
CA GLY A 196 -16.04 -18.15 -4.02
C GLY A 196 -16.05 -17.31 -2.74
N LEU A 197 -15.72 -16.01 -2.87
CA LEU A 197 -15.76 -15.03 -1.79
C LEU A 197 -17.19 -14.49 -1.65
N THR A 198 -17.97 -15.11 -0.83
CA THR A 198 -19.40 -14.83 -0.64
C THR A 198 -19.76 -14.65 0.84
N ALA A 199 -21.00 -14.30 1.12
CA ALA A 199 -21.49 -14.17 2.49
C ALA A 199 -21.48 -15.51 3.26
N GLU A 200 -21.53 -16.64 2.55
CA GLU A 200 -21.49 -18.00 3.13
C GLU A 200 -20.07 -18.49 3.37
N SER A 201 -19.06 -17.88 2.74
CA SER A 201 -17.65 -18.19 2.95
C SER A 201 -16.98 -17.11 3.80
N HIS A 202 -16.34 -16.16 3.17
CA HIS A 202 -15.75 -14.96 3.78
C HIS A 202 -15.48 -13.92 2.70
N PHE A 203 -15.11 -12.70 3.14
CA PHE A 203 -14.67 -11.63 2.26
C PHE A 203 -13.26 -11.18 2.61
N ILE A 204 -12.53 -10.73 1.61
CA ILE A 204 -11.28 -10.00 1.82
C ILE A 204 -11.61 -8.62 2.39
N ALA A 205 -10.95 -8.23 3.49
CA ALA A 205 -11.09 -6.90 4.03
C ALA A 205 -10.61 -5.86 2.99
N SER A 206 -11.50 -4.97 2.56
CA SER A 206 -11.23 -4.00 1.51
C SER A 206 -11.58 -2.58 1.93
N THR A 207 -10.73 -1.61 1.56
CA THR A 207 -11.04 -0.19 1.63
C THR A 207 -10.94 0.39 0.23
N GLY A 208 -11.98 1.07 -0.23
CA GLY A 208 -11.99 1.80 -1.49
C GLY A 208 -12.22 3.28 -1.22
N ILE A 209 -11.26 4.12 -1.59
CA ILE A 209 -11.30 5.56 -1.37
C ILE A 209 -10.79 6.32 -2.59
N GLU A 210 -11.03 7.64 -2.62
CA GLU A 210 -10.44 8.52 -3.62
C GLU A 210 -8.91 8.47 -3.53
N GLY A 211 -8.27 8.42 -4.69
CA GLY A 211 -6.81 8.51 -4.80
C GLY A 211 -6.35 8.22 -6.22
N CYS A 212 -5.19 8.75 -6.57
CA CYS A 212 -4.64 8.60 -7.92
C CYS A 212 -3.16 8.23 -7.90
N THR A 213 -2.60 7.98 -9.07
CA THR A 213 -1.17 7.74 -9.27
C THR A 213 -0.59 8.79 -10.21
N GLU A 214 0.73 8.73 -10.44
CA GLU A 214 1.43 9.56 -11.40
C GLU A 214 1.02 9.31 -12.87
N LEU A 215 0.36 8.19 -13.15
CA LEU A 215 -0.04 7.81 -14.50
C LEU A 215 -1.51 8.19 -14.76
N PRO A 216 -1.80 9.12 -15.70
CA PRO A 216 -3.17 9.59 -15.94
C PRO A 216 -4.16 8.50 -16.37
N GLY A 217 -3.72 7.53 -17.16
CA GLY A 217 -4.55 6.40 -17.62
C GLY A 217 -4.79 5.32 -16.57
N ARG A 218 -4.14 5.42 -15.41
CA ARG A 218 -4.34 4.50 -14.30
C ARG A 218 -5.45 5.00 -13.41
N LEU A 219 -6.63 4.37 -13.54
CA LEU A 219 -7.83 4.73 -12.79
C LEU A 219 -7.85 4.11 -11.40
N LEU A 220 -7.16 2.97 -11.22
CA LEU A 220 -7.09 2.25 -9.96
C LEU A 220 -5.64 2.02 -9.52
N HIS A 221 -5.43 2.02 -8.22
CA HIS A 221 -4.23 1.55 -7.56
C HIS A 221 -4.64 0.65 -6.40
N MET A 222 -4.11 -0.56 -6.35
CA MET A 222 -4.39 -1.49 -5.26
C MET A 222 -3.10 -1.99 -4.63
N ASP A 223 -3.01 -1.88 -3.32
CA ASP A 223 -2.04 -2.60 -2.50
C ASP A 223 -2.76 -3.78 -1.86
N SER A 224 -2.14 -4.95 -1.85
CA SER A 224 -2.71 -6.16 -1.30
C SER A 224 -1.77 -6.77 -0.27
N LEU A 225 -2.32 -7.22 0.85
CA LEU A 225 -1.62 -7.96 1.89
C LEU A 225 -2.07 -9.41 1.88
N GLY A 226 -1.12 -10.32 1.82
CA GLY A 226 -1.34 -11.75 1.92
C GLY A 226 -0.48 -12.42 2.97
N ILE A 227 -0.92 -13.62 3.38
CA ILE A 227 -0.22 -14.52 4.31
C ILE A 227 -0.13 -15.90 3.64
N ALA A 228 1.06 -16.46 3.54
CA ALA A 228 1.32 -17.76 2.93
C ALA A 228 2.12 -18.68 3.87
#